data_62f8886ec5197c132291c4c0d06d2d7f
#
_entry.id   62f8886ec5197c132291c4c0d06d2d7f
#
_cell.length_a   1.000
_cell.length_b   1.000
_cell.length_c   1.000
_cell.angle_alpha   90.00
_cell.angle_beta   90.00
_cell.angle_gamma   90.00
#
_symmetry.space_group_name_H-M   'P 1'
#
loop_
_entity.id
_entity.type
_entity.pdbx_description
1 polymer ?
#
loop_
_entity_poly.entity_id
_entity_poly.type
_entity_poly.pdbx_seq_one_letter_code
_entity_poly.pdbx_strand_id
1 'polypeptide(L)'
;MTKTLLTLALAALSAGTAHAATDPDALPDRAAAAAVVARYLADHGDFCLGKMDWPVDISALDERARGRDVLQMPVLESLGLVRSGPATALRVEGPAAEEGGPPVPVAVRRYELTPLGERFMRDREVMVARSEGDLRVRRRDLCAAHLSLADVVAIAPGDGPRGFVATYTFDAQPASWATAADFQRVFPMAARVIDGSRQLQLKQAFEWADGGWRPAGLAN
;
A
#
# COMPACT_ATOMS: atom_id res chain seq x y z
N MET A 1 -73.93 35.67 -10.65
CA MET A 1 -73.08 34.45 -10.58
C MET A 1 -71.69 34.84 -11.09
N THR A 2 -70.80 35.27 -10.21
CA THR A 2 -69.48 35.78 -10.57
C THR A 2 -68.44 34.80 -10.03
N LYS A 3 -67.72 34.07 -10.91
CA LYS A 3 -66.65 33.12 -10.55
C LYS A 3 -65.31 33.88 -10.51
N THR A 4 -64.73 33.97 -9.35
CA THR A 4 -63.39 34.54 -9.12
C THR A 4 -62.37 33.40 -9.27
N LEU A 5 -61.45 33.52 -10.24
CA LEU A 5 -60.30 32.60 -10.43
C LEU A 5 -59.15 33.12 -9.60
N LEU A 6 -58.69 32.30 -8.66
CA LEU A 6 -57.52 32.53 -7.84
C LEU A 6 -56.30 31.87 -8.50
N THR A 7 -55.38 32.67 -9.02
CA THR A 7 -54.09 32.19 -9.61
C THR A 7 -53.04 32.06 -8.52
N LEU A 8 -52.62 30.84 -8.21
CA LEU A 8 -51.52 30.53 -7.34
C LEU A 8 -50.20 30.62 -8.14
N ALA A 9 -49.33 31.58 -7.82
CA ALA A 9 -47.97 31.65 -8.36
C ALA A 9 -47.04 30.80 -7.48
N LEU A 10 -46.49 29.74 -8.07
CA LEU A 10 -45.45 28.90 -7.46
C LEU A 10 -44.08 29.54 -7.74
N ALA A 11 -43.43 30.11 -6.71
CA ALA A 11 -42.07 30.59 -6.78
C ALA A 11 -41.12 29.40 -6.53
N ALA A 12 -40.41 28.96 -7.57
CA ALA A 12 -39.37 27.96 -7.46
C ALA A 12 -38.09 28.62 -6.94
N LEU A 13 -37.68 28.32 -5.68
CA LEU A 13 -36.37 28.62 -5.17
C LEU A 13 -35.36 27.62 -5.75
N SER A 14 -34.57 28.04 -6.74
CA SER A 14 -33.39 27.35 -7.18
C SER A 14 -32.26 27.60 -6.18
N ALA A 15 -31.99 26.64 -5.28
CA ALA A 15 -30.79 26.60 -4.46
C ALA A 15 -29.60 26.29 -5.35
N GLY A 16 -28.91 27.32 -5.83
CA GLY A 16 -27.64 27.19 -6.50
C GLY A 16 -26.58 26.70 -5.49
N THR A 17 -26.14 25.47 -5.65
CA THR A 17 -24.93 24.99 -4.95
C THR A 17 -23.73 25.72 -5.54
N ALA A 18 -23.27 26.77 -4.84
CA ALA A 18 -22.01 27.42 -5.14
C ALA A 18 -20.89 26.40 -4.86
N HIS A 19 -20.34 25.79 -5.93
CA HIS A 19 -19.06 25.13 -5.85
C HIS A 19 -18.04 26.26 -5.66
N ALA A 20 -17.53 26.40 -4.43
CA ALA A 20 -16.39 27.24 -4.16
C ALA A 20 -15.24 26.70 -5.04
N ALA A 21 -14.82 27.46 -6.04
CA ALA A 21 -13.61 27.18 -6.79
C ALA A 21 -12.46 27.21 -5.78
N THR A 22 -11.89 26.06 -5.47
CA THR A 22 -10.73 25.96 -4.59
C THR A 22 -9.59 26.67 -5.29
N ASP A 23 -9.09 27.75 -4.69
CA ASP A 23 -7.89 28.45 -5.18
C ASP A 23 -6.74 27.45 -5.19
N PRO A 24 -6.17 27.12 -6.37
CA PRO A 24 -5.11 26.11 -6.47
C PRO A 24 -3.81 26.56 -5.80
N ASP A 25 -3.66 27.84 -5.48
CA ASP A 25 -2.48 28.40 -4.81
C ASP A 25 -2.66 28.46 -3.29
N ALA A 26 -3.87 28.21 -2.77
CA ALA A 26 -4.15 28.15 -1.35
C ALA A 26 -3.97 26.71 -0.82
N LEU A 27 -3.39 26.58 0.37
CA LEU A 27 -3.37 25.29 1.07
C LEU A 27 -4.81 24.81 1.31
N PRO A 28 -5.10 23.51 1.14
CA PRO A 28 -6.41 22.98 1.46
C PRO A 28 -6.70 23.16 2.95
N ASP A 29 -7.94 23.42 3.29
CA ASP A 29 -8.38 23.31 4.67
C ASP A 29 -8.32 21.86 5.16
N ARG A 30 -8.52 21.65 6.47
CA ARG A 30 -8.44 20.33 7.09
C ARG A 30 -9.42 19.33 6.47
N ALA A 31 -10.63 19.75 6.14
CA ALA A 31 -11.66 18.87 5.56
C ALA A 31 -11.29 18.45 4.12
N ALA A 32 -10.83 19.40 3.30
CA ALA A 32 -10.36 19.14 1.95
C ALA A 32 -9.11 18.22 1.96
N ALA A 33 -8.13 18.49 2.84
CA ALA A 33 -6.96 17.64 3.00
C ALA A 33 -7.35 16.21 3.45
N ALA A 34 -8.30 16.09 4.39
CA ALA A 34 -8.79 14.79 4.84
C ALA A 34 -9.45 14.00 3.70
N ALA A 35 -10.24 14.65 2.84
CA ALA A 35 -10.84 14.01 1.68
C ALA A 35 -9.77 13.51 0.68
N VAL A 36 -8.70 14.28 0.48
CA VAL A 36 -7.57 13.89 -0.38
C VAL A 36 -6.82 12.69 0.19
N VAL A 37 -6.45 12.73 1.48
CA VAL A 37 -5.75 11.63 2.15
C VAL A 37 -6.60 10.37 2.22
N ALA A 38 -7.91 10.49 2.50
CA ALA A 38 -8.82 9.34 2.53
C ALA A 38 -8.90 8.65 1.16
N ARG A 39 -8.99 9.41 0.07
CA ARG A 39 -8.95 8.85 -1.29
C ARG A 39 -7.62 8.18 -1.58
N TYR A 40 -6.51 8.83 -1.24
CA TYR A 40 -5.17 8.25 -1.39
C TYR A 40 -5.06 6.90 -0.67
N LEU A 41 -5.53 6.82 0.58
CA LEU A 41 -5.47 5.57 1.35
C LEU A 41 -6.45 4.50 0.83
N ALA A 42 -7.58 4.88 0.24
CA ALA A 42 -8.46 3.93 -0.42
C ALA A 42 -7.76 3.20 -1.59
N ASP A 43 -6.87 3.90 -2.30
CA ASP A 43 -6.15 3.35 -3.46
C ASP A 43 -4.78 2.75 -3.08
N HIS A 44 -4.13 3.26 -2.02
CA HIS A 44 -2.75 2.94 -1.66
C HIS A 44 -2.56 2.50 -0.21
N GLY A 45 -3.64 2.32 0.55
CA GLY A 45 -3.59 1.98 1.97
C GLY A 45 -3.20 0.54 2.30
N ASP A 46 -3.02 -0.32 1.31
CA ASP A 46 -2.61 -1.70 1.55
C ASP A 46 -1.18 -1.76 2.10
N PHE A 47 -1.03 -2.29 3.31
CA PHE A 47 0.25 -2.53 3.95
C PHE A 47 0.72 -3.96 3.66
N CYS A 48 1.75 -4.08 2.83
CA CYS A 48 2.20 -5.35 2.29
C CYS A 48 3.61 -5.70 2.75
N LEU A 49 3.98 -6.97 2.64
CA LEU A 49 5.17 -7.57 3.25
C LEU A 49 6.42 -7.54 2.36
N GLY A 50 6.31 -7.07 1.11
CA GLY A 50 7.38 -7.16 0.12
C GLY A 50 7.60 -8.59 -0.39
N LYS A 51 6.54 -9.43 -0.37
CA LYS A 51 6.55 -10.80 -0.87
C LYS A 51 5.89 -10.84 -2.24
N MET A 52 6.68 -10.45 -3.24
CA MET A 52 6.20 -10.22 -4.61
C MET A 52 6.58 -11.35 -5.56
N ASP A 53 7.67 -12.06 -5.27
CA ASP A 53 8.21 -13.10 -6.14
C ASP A 53 7.84 -14.47 -5.59
N TRP A 54 7.01 -15.18 -6.33
CA TRP A 54 6.55 -16.52 -6.00
C TRP A 54 6.86 -17.47 -7.17
N PRO A 55 7.24 -18.75 -6.88
CA PRO A 55 7.46 -19.34 -5.56
C PRO A 55 8.73 -18.82 -4.87
N VAL A 56 8.79 -18.94 -3.54
CA VAL A 56 10.01 -18.65 -2.75
C VAL A 56 10.77 -19.94 -2.52
N ASP A 57 12.01 -20.00 -3.00
CA ASP A 57 12.88 -21.16 -2.86
C ASP A 57 13.95 -20.90 -1.80
N ILE A 58 14.07 -21.78 -0.82
CA ILE A 58 15.07 -21.72 0.25
C ILE A 58 16.02 -22.91 0.11
N SER A 59 17.31 -22.61 -0.12
CA SER A 59 18.38 -23.60 -0.19
C SER A 59 19.05 -23.82 1.16
N ALA A 60 19.88 -24.83 1.27
CA ALA A 60 20.71 -25.05 2.46
C ALA A 60 21.71 -23.90 2.71
N LEU A 61 22.07 -23.14 1.67
CA LEU A 61 22.90 -21.94 1.82
C LEU A 61 22.10 -20.80 2.45
N ASP A 62 20.86 -20.57 1.99
CA ASP A 62 19.94 -19.58 2.58
C ASP A 62 19.67 -19.87 4.06
N GLU A 63 19.49 -21.16 4.42
CA GLU A 63 19.28 -21.59 5.82
C GLU A 63 20.51 -21.24 6.68
N ARG A 64 21.72 -21.49 6.20
CA ARG A 64 22.96 -21.10 6.92
C ARG A 64 23.11 -19.59 7.07
N ALA A 65 22.73 -18.82 6.05
CA ALA A 65 22.77 -17.36 6.05
C ALA A 65 21.69 -16.75 6.95
N ARG A 66 20.69 -17.50 7.38
CA ARG A 66 19.56 -17.04 8.20
C ARG A 66 18.85 -15.82 7.63
N GLY A 67 18.66 -15.82 6.33
CA GLY A 67 17.93 -14.77 5.62
C GLY A 67 16.49 -14.59 6.14
N ARG A 68 15.89 -13.46 5.81
CA ARG A 68 14.52 -13.15 6.26
C ARG A 68 13.51 -14.24 5.87
N ASP A 69 13.62 -14.78 4.66
CA ASP A 69 12.67 -15.79 4.18
C ASP A 69 12.75 -17.10 4.97
N VAL A 70 13.94 -17.47 5.43
CA VAL A 70 14.14 -18.66 6.29
C VAL A 70 13.32 -18.55 7.59
N LEU A 71 13.19 -17.36 8.15
CA LEU A 71 12.41 -17.11 9.38
C LEU A 71 10.92 -16.90 9.09
N GLN A 72 10.59 -16.28 7.97
CA GLN A 72 9.25 -15.81 7.66
C GLN A 72 8.38 -16.88 6.99
N MET A 73 8.95 -17.66 6.05
CA MET A 73 8.18 -18.66 5.30
C MET A 73 7.54 -19.75 6.18
N PRO A 74 8.25 -20.35 7.18
CA PRO A 74 7.63 -21.32 8.07
C PRO A 74 6.47 -20.75 8.89
N VAL A 75 6.53 -19.47 9.27
CA VAL A 75 5.43 -18.79 9.97
C VAL A 75 4.24 -18.58 9.04
N LEU A 76 4.46 -18.13 7.81
CA LEU A 76 3.37 -18.02 6.82
C LEU A 76 2.75 -19.37 6.50
N GLU A 77 3.54 -20.46 6.53
CA GLU A 77 3.05 -21.83 6.36
C GLU A 77 2.17 -22.29 7.54
N SER A 78 2.61 -22.04 8.78
CA SER A 78 1.81 -22.36 9.97
C SER A 78 0.47 -21.61 10.02
N LEU A 79 0.41 -20.43 9.38
CA LEU A 79 -0.81 -19.62 9.22
C LEU A 79 -1.65 -20.04 8.00
N GLY A 80 -1.20 -21.05 7.25
CA GLY A 80 -1.92 -21.59 6.10
C GLY A 80 -1.87 -20.73 4.84
N LEU A 81 -1.03 -19.67 4.80
CA LEU A 81 -0.92 -18.75 3.68
C LEU A 81 -0.04 -19.31 2.55
N VAL A 82 0.92 -20.14 2.91
CA VAL A 82 1.79 -20.85 1.97
C VAL A 82 1.84 -22.33 2.32
N ARG A 83 2.32 -23.13 1.40
CA ARG A 83 2.66 -24.54 1.59
C ARG A 83 4.08 -24.78 1.07
N SER A 84 4.81 -25.70 1.67
CA SER A 84 6.14 -26.04 1.20
C SER A 84 6.26 -27.47 0.72
N GLY A 85 7.27 -27.71 -0.13
CA GLY A 85 7.66 -29.04 -0.60
C GLY A 85 9.10 -29.06 -1.14
N PRO A 86 9.67 -30.26 -1.32
CA PRO A 86 10.97 -30.40 -1.95
C PRO A 86 10.89 -30.02 -3.44
N ALA A 87 11.91 -29.30 -3.92
CA ALA A 87 12.02 -28.90 -5.32
C ALA A 87 13.49 -28.77 -5.72
N THR A 88 13.72 -28.55 -7.01
CA THR A 88 15.03 -28.18 -7.57
C THR A 88 14.89 -26.84 -8.27
N ALA A 89 15.81 -25.93 -8.01
CA ALA A 89 15.89 -24.62 -8.66
C ALA A 89 17.24 -24.45 -9.35
N LEU A 90 17.28 -23.72 -10.46
CA LEU A 90 18.52 -23.30 -11.10
C LEU A 90 19.01 -22.03 -10.39
N ARG A 91 20.16 -22.10 -9.73
CA ARG A 91 20.72 -20.98 -8.96
C ARG A 91 22.22 -20.87 -9.16
N VAL A 92 22.71 -19.65 -9.08
CA VAL A 92 24.15 -19.39 -8.96
C VAL A 92 24.44 -19.23 -7.48
N GLU A 93 25.18 -20.17 -6.88
CA GLU A 93 25.48 -20.17 -5.44
C GLU A 93 26.99 -20.36 -5.18
N GLY A 94 27.40 -19.92 -3.97
CA GLY A 94 28.77 -20.03 -3.52
C GLY A 94 29.76 -19.17 -4.31
N PRO A 95 31.05 -19.58 -4.46
CA PRO A 95 32.06 -18.79 -5.15
C PRO A 95 31.71 -18.46 -6.61
N ALA A 96 30.95 -19.32 -7.29
CA ALA A 96 30.46 -19.06 -8.65
C ALA A 96 29.54 -17.84 -8.76
N ALA A 97 28.87 -17.43 -7.68
CA ALA A 97 28.03 -16.25 -7.68
C ALA A 97 28.85 -14.95 -7.78
N GLU A 98 30.06 -14.92 -7.19
CA GLU A 98 30.98 -13.79 -7.25
C GLU A 98 31.65 -13.66 -8.63
N GLU A 99 31.81 -14.78 -9.31
CA GLU A 99 32.48 -14.88 -10.64
C GLU A 99 31.48 -14.83 -11.81
N GLY A 100 30.15 -14.70 -11.53
CA GLY A 100 29.12 -14.71 -12.59
C GLY A 100 29.02 -16.09 -13.30
N GLY A 101 29.28 -17.18 -12.58
CA GLY A 101 29.20 -18.54 -13.10
C GLY A 101 27.81 -18.96 -13.57
N PRO A 102 27.68 -20.06 -14.31
CA PRO A 102 26.40 -20.54 -14.79
C PRO A 102 25.51 -21.03 -13.62
N PRO A 103 24.17 -20.89 -13.72
CA PRO A 103 23.28 -21.47 -12.73
C PRO A 103 23.34 -23.01 -12.77
N VAL A 104 23.33 -23.61 -11.57
CA VAL A 104 23.32 -25.06 -11.38
C VAL A 104 22.07 -25.54 -10.68
N PRO A 105 21.63 -26.78 -10.85
CA PRO A 105 20.51 -27.34 -10.10
C PRO A 105 20.84 -27.44 -8.61
N VAL A 106 20.01 -26.82 -7.77
CA VAL A 106 20.16 -26.82 -6.31
C VAL A 106 18.88 -27.36 -5.69
N ALA A 107 19.02 -28.28 -4.72
CA ALA A 107 17.89 -28.75 -3.93
C ALA A 107 17.38 -27.60 -3.03
N VAL A 108 16.08 -27.32 -3.06
CA VAL A 108 15.44 -26.26 -2.30
C VAL A 108 14.17 -26.74 -1.63
N ARG A 109 13.76 -26.06 -0.57
CA ARG A 109 12.40 -26.07 -0.08
C ARG A 109 11.64 -24.95 -0.78
N ARG A 110 10.69 -25.32 -1.60
CA ARG A 110 9.85 -24.38 -2.35
C ARG A 110 8.59 -24.06 -1.59
N TYR A 111 8.31 -22.77 -1.41
CA TYR A 111 7.08 -22.26 -0.81
C TYR A 111 6.20 -21.65 -1.89
N GLU A 112 4.95 -22.10 -1.95
CA GLU A 112 3.93 -21.64 -2.88
C GLU A 112 2.74 -21.07 -2.12
N LEU A 113 2.06 -20.10 -2.70
CA LEU A 113 0.81 -19.58 -2.12
C LEU A 113 -0.26 -20.66 -2.08
N THR A 114 -1.01 -20.70 -0.98
CA THR A 114 -2.26 -21.46 -0.90
C THR A 114 -3.42 -20.62 -1.46
N PRO A 115 -4.61 -21.21 -1.70
CA PRO A 115 -5.81 -20.44 -2.01
C PRO A 115 -6.15 -19.39 -0.94
N LEU A 116 -5.79 -19.62 0.34
CA LEU A 116 -5.93 -18.62 1.40
C LEU A 116 -4.94 -17.47 1.19
N GLY A 117 -3.66 -17.76 0.95
CA GLY A 117 -2.64 -16.74 0.67
C GLY A 117 -2.96 -15.87 -0.53
N GLU A 118 -3.47 -16.48 -1.62
CA GLU A 118 -3.89 -15.78 -2.83
C GLU A 118 -4.97 -14.70 -2.55
N ARG A 119 -5.83 -14.88 -1.57
CA ARG A 119 -6.88 -13.90 -1.21
C ARG A 119 -6.31 -12.60 -0.65
N PHE A 120 -5.08 -12.62 -0.14
CA PHE A 120 -4.39 -11.46 0.43
C PHE A 120 -3.36 -10.84 -0.51
N MET A 121 -3.22 -11.37 -1.72
CA MET A 121 -2.40 -10.74 -2.75
C MET A 121 -3.09 -9.49 -3.30
N ARG A 122 -2.35 -8.39 -3.39
CA ARG A 122 -2.81 -7.11 -3.97
C ARG A 122 -1.87 -6.65 -5.05
N ASP A 123 -2.45 -6.06 -6.09
CA ASP A 123 -1.66 -5.39 -7.15
C ASP A 123 -1.06 -4.11 -6.59
N ARG A 124 0.24 -3.93 -6.80
CA ARG A 124 0.97 -2.73 -6.42
C ARG A 124 1.83 -2.23 -7.57
N GLU A 125 1.91 -0.92 -7.70
CA GLU A 125 2.93 -0.30 -8.53
C GLU A 125 4.20 -0.12 -7.71
N VAL A 126 5.31 -0.64 -8.23
CA VAL A 126 6.63 -0.51 -7.64
C VAL A 126 7.60 0.10 -8.65
N MET A 127 8.47 0.96 -8.16
CA MET A 127 9.55 1.52 -8.98
C MET A 127 10.74 0.54 -8.93
N VAL A 128 11.19 0.13 -10.10
CA VAL A 128 12.38 -0.71 -10.24
C VAL A 128 13.47 0.15 -10.86
N ALA A 129 14.52 0.41 -10.09
CA ALA A 129 15.69 1.14 -10.57
C ALA A 129 16.39 0.36 -11.68
N ARG A 130 16.67 1.02 -12.79
CA ARG A 130 17.43 0.48 -13.91
C ARG A 130 18.52 1.48 -14.32
N SER A 131 19.53 1.02 -15.05
CA SER A 131 20.59 1.87 -15.60
C SER A 131 20.08 2.95 -16.55
N GLU A 132 18.93 2.72 -17.19
CA GLU A 132 18.28 3.63 -18.16
C GLU A 132 17.19 4.51 -17.53
N GLY A 133 17.05 4.49 -16.19
CA GLY A 133 16.02 5.19 -15.43
C GLY A 133 15.04 4.25 -14.75
N ASP A 134 14.31 4.79 -13.78
CA ASP A 134 13.35 4.02 -12.99
C ASP A 134 12.17 3.54 -13.85
N LEU A 135 11.82 2.27 -13.72
CA LEU A 135 10.69 1.66 -14.39
C LEU A 135 9.58 1.37 -13.39
N ARG A 136 8.39 1.88 -13.68
CA ARG A 136 7.18 1.53 -12.93
C ARG A 136 6.67 0.17 -13.44
N VAL A 137 6.56 -0.79 -12.52
CA VAL A 137 6.04 -2.13 -12.82
C VAL A 137 4.92 -2.48 -11.85
N ARG A 138 3.90 -3.16 -12.36
CA ARG A 138 2.84 -3.72 -11.52
C ARG A 138 3.28 -5.08 -11.02
N ARG A 139 3.24 -5.28 -9.71
CA ARG A 139 3.53 -6.55 -9.04
C ARG A 139 2.46 -6.87 -8.02
N ARG A 140 2.25 -8.15 -7.76
CA ARG A 140 1.37 -8.61 -6.69
C ARG A 140 2.19 -8.81 -5.42
N ASP A 141 1.70 -8.33 -4.30
CA ASP A 141 2.36 -8.43 -3.00
C ASP A 141 1.39 -8.99 -1.95
N LEU A 142 1.91 -9.77 -0.99
CA LEU A 142 1.13 -10.30 0.11
C LEU A 142 0.91 -9.20 1.16
N CYS A 143 -0.36 -8.82 1.40
CA CYS A 143 -0.69 -7.68 2.25
C CYS A 143 -1.32 -8.11 3.57
N ALA A 144 -0.79 -7.55 4.67
CA ALA A 144 -1.14 -7.91 6.04
C ALA A 144 -2.20 -7.01 6.66
N ALA A 145 -2.40 -5.80 6.15
CA ALA A 145 -3.39 -4.86 6.65
C ALA A 145 -3.84 -3.90 5.55
N HIS A 146 -4.97 -3.24 5.77
CA HIS A 146 -5.39 -2.06 5.03
C HIS A 146 -5.45 -0.86 5.98
N LEU A 147 -4.93 0.29 5.54
CA LEU A 147 -4.91 1.53 6.30
C LEU A 147 -5.98 2.47 5.74
N SER A 148 -6.79 3.03 6.63
CA SER A 148 -7.73 4.10 6.33
C SER A 148 -7.43 5.33 7.16
N LEU A 149 -7.86 6.52 6.73
CA LEU A 149 -7.61 7.75 7.46
C LEU A 149 -8.34 7.75 8.80
N ALA A 150 -7.60 8.00 9.89
CA ALA A 150 -8.19 8.28 11.20
C ALA A 150 -8.35 9.79 11.41
N ASP A 151 -7.28 10.59 11.23
CA ASP A 151 -7.31 12.03 11.37
C ASP A 151 -6.15 12.71 10.62
N VAL A 152 -6.36 13.96 10.18
CA VAL A 152 -5.29 14.84 9.67
C VAL A 152 -4.76 15.67 10.83
N VAL A 153 -3.50 15.48 11.20
CA VAL A 153 -2.85 16.15 12.34
C VAL A 153 -2.34 17.53 11.95
N ALA A 154 -1.69 17.64 10.78
CA ALA A 154 -1.10 18.88 10.30
C ALA A 154 -1.08 18.94 8.76
N ILE A 155 -1.09 20.16 8.25
CA ILE A 155 -0.93 20.47 6.83
C ILE A 155 0.17 21.52 6.72
N ALA A 156 1.14 21.28 5.86
CA ALA A 156 2.25 22.18 5.58
C ALA A 156 2.40 22.40 4.06
N PRO A 157 3.02 23.50 3.61
CA PRO A 157 3.38 23.66 2.21
C PRO A 157 4.26 22.49 1.72
N GLY A 158 4.06 22.03 0.51
CA GLY A 158 4.89 21.05 -0.18
C GLY A 158 6.07 21.70 -0.93
N ASP A 159 6.90 20.89 -1.59
CA ASP A 159 8.09 21.36 -2.30
C ASP A 159 7.79 22.12 -3.59
N GLY A 160 6.56 22.10 -4.09
CA GLY A 160 6.15 22.79 -5.31
C GLY A 160 5.23 23.97 -5.05
N PRO A 161 5.04 24.87 -6.05
CA PRO A 161 4.18 26.06 -5.91
C PRO A 161 2.71 25.72 -5.65
N ARG A 162 2.32 24.49 -5.91
CA ARG A 162 0.96 23.97 -5.74
C ARG A 162 1.01 22.61 -5.07
N GLY A 163 1.63 22.54 -3.89
CA GLY A 163 1.78 21.30 -3.14
C GLY A 163 1.48 21.47 -1.67
N PHE A 164 1.08 20.39 -1.01
CA PHE A 164 1.03 20.32 0.45
C PHE A 164 1.48 18.97 0.96
N VAL A 165 1.95 18.96 2.20
CA VAL A 165 2.27 17.75 2.95
C VAL A 165 1.22 17.57 4.04
N ALA A 166 0.49 16.46 3.99
CA ALA A 166 -0.38 16.05 5.08
C ALA A 166 0.38 15.17 6.07
N THR A 167 0.30 15.50 7.36
CA THR A 167 0.65 14.60 8.45
C THR A 167 -0.65 14.06 9.01
N TYR A 168 -0.80 12.74 9.08
CA TYR A 168 -2.05 12.09 9.45
C TYR A 168 -1.82 10.83 10.26
N THR A 169 -2.82 10.46 11.05
CA THR A 169 -2.94 9.16 11.70
C THR A 169 -3.89 8.26 10.88
N PHE A 170 -3.81 6.96 11.10
CA PHE A 170 -4.58 5.99 10.35
C PHE A 170 -5.23 4.97 11.28
N ASP A 171 -6.31 4.36 10.82
CA ASP A 171 -6.87 3.13 11.36
C ASP A 171 -6.29 1.95 10.56
N ALA A 172 -5.64 1.00 11.24
CA ALA A 172 -5.17 -0.23 10.63
C ALA A 172 -6.24 -1.33 10.77
N GLN A 173 -6.59 -1.96 9.65
CA GLN A 173 -7.47 -3.13 9.59
C GLN A 173 -6.62 -4.35 9.23
N PRO A 174 -6.06 -5.06 10.21
CA PRO A 174 -5.22 -6.22 9.94
C PRO A 174 -6.03 -7.40 9.42
N ALA A 175 -5.41 -8.20 8.55
CA ALA A 175 -5.89 -9.53 8.26
C ALA A 175 -5.85 -10.38 9.54
N SER A 176 -6.79 -11.32 9.72
CA SER A 176 -6.91 -12.11 10.95
C SER A 176 -5.62 -12.84 11.33
N TRP A 177 -4.86 -13.31 10.35
CA TRP A 177 -3.57 -13.96 10.56
C TRP A 177 -2.43 -13.01 10.96
N ALA A 178 -2.55 -11.71 10.65
CA ALA A 178 -1.51 -10.72 10.94
C ALA A 178 -1.48 -10.29 12.42
N THR A 179 -2.46 -10.71 13.23
CA THR A 179 -2.48 -10.50 14.67
C THR A 179 -1.85 -11.66 15.46
N ALA A 180 -1.44 -12.74 14.79
CA ALA A 180 -0.78 -13.87 15.44
C ALA A 180 0.61 -13.46 15.98
N ALA A 181 0.94 -13.88 17.21
CA ALA A 181 2.20 -13.51 17.87
C ALA A 181 3.44 -13.95 17.08
N ASP A 182 3.40 -15.12 16.45
CA ASP A 182 4.51 -15.61 15.64
C ASP A 182 4.71 -14.77 14.38
N PHE A 183 3.62 -14.31 13.75
CA PHE A 183 3.70 -13.37 12.64
C PHE A 183 4.34 -12.05 13.07
N GLN A 184 3.85 -11.45 14.14
CA GLN A 184 4.36 -10.16 14.64
C GLN A 184 5.86 -10.23 15.00
N ARG A 185 6.33 -11.36 15.51
CA ARG A 185 7.73 -11.58 15.83
C ARG A 185 8.63 -11.56 14.59
N VAL A 186 8.23 -12.17 13.47
CA VAL A 186 9.05 -12.27 12.26
C VAL A 186 8.78 -11.17 11.24
N PHE A 187 7.71 -10.38 11.43
CA PHE A 187 7.36 -9.19 10.65
C PHE A 187 7.24 -7.95 11.55
N PRO A 188 8.31 -7.51 12.23
CA PRO A 188 8.22 -6.46 13.25
C PRO A 188 7.74 -5.10 12.69
N MET A 189 7.99 -4.81 11.41
CA MET A 189 7.45 -3.59 10.80
C MET A 189 5.93 -3.65 10.63
N ALA A 190 5.39 -4.82 10.26
CA ALA A 190 3.94 -5.00 10.17
C ALA A 190 3.29 -4.92 11.56
N ALA A 191 3.88 -5.56 12.57
CA ALA A 191 3.44 -5.44 13.95
C ALA A 191 3.40 -3.98 14.39
N ARG A 192 4.48 -3.23 14.18
CA ARG A 192 4.56 -1.81 14.54
C ARG A 192 3.48 -0.96 13.88
N VAL A 193 3.17 -1.20 12.61
CA VAL A 193 2.12 -0.46 11.90
C VAL A 193 0.74 -0.82 12.46
N ILE A 194 0.47 -2.10 12.70
CA ILE A 194 -0.80 -2.57 13.25
C ILE A 194 -1.03 -2.02 14.66
N ASP A 195 -0.03 -2.15 15.54
CA ASP A 195 -0.10 -1.69 16.94
C ASP A 195 -0.13 -0.17 17.04
N GLY A 196 0.46 0.52 16.06
CA GLY A 196 0.51 1.97 15.98
C GLY A 196 -0.73 2.63 15.41
N SER A 197 -1.79 1.88 15.13
CA SER A 197 -3.10 2.39 14.69
C SER A 197 -3.53 3.56 15.57
N ARG A 198 -3.94 4.69 14.95
CA ARG A 198 -4.32 5.98 15.59
C ARG A 198 -3.20 6.71 16.36
N GLN A 199 -2.02 6.14 16.51
CA GLN A 199 -0.89 6.71 17.25
C GLN A 199 0.26 7.13 16.33
N LEU A 200 0.64 6.27 15.41
CA LEU A 200 1.66 6.58 14.43
C LEU A 200 1.18 7.63 13.44
N GLN A 201 2.06 8.58 13.16
CA GLN A 201 1.82 9.61 12.16
C GLN A 201 2.59 9.27 10.88
N LEU A 202 1.88 9.34 9.76
CA LEU A 202 2.45 9.24 8.44
C LEU A 202 2.44 10.62 7.76
N LYS A 203 3.34 10.80 6.80
CA LYS A 203 3.40 12.01 5.97
C LYS A 203 3.27 11.62 4.51
N GLN A 204 2.44 12.34 3.78
CA GLN A 204 2.31 12.21 2.34
C GLN A 204 2.26 13.59 1.71
N ALA A 205 3.10 13.79 0.71
CA ALA A 205 3.07 15.00 -0.12
C ALA A 205 2.02 14.83 -1.24
N PHE A 206 1.33 15.91 -1.53
CA PHE A 206 0.36 16.01 -2.63
C PHE A 206 0.68 17.23 -3.48
N GLU A 207 0.41 17.14 -4.77
CA GLU A 207 0.54 18.22 -5.74
C GLU A 207 -0.76 18.41 -6.50
N TRP A 208 -1.01 19.63 -6.94
CA TRP A 208 -2.16 19.93 -7.78
C TRP A 208 -1.82 19.69 -9.26
N ALA A 209 -2.46 18.69 -9.86
CA ALA A 209 -2.27 18.36 -11.27
C ALA A 209 -3.62 17.95 -11.89
N ASP A 210 -3.83 18.30 -13.16
CA ASP A 210 -5.02 17.93 -13.95
C ASP A 210 -6.36 18.22 -13.26
N GLY A 211 -6.44 19.35 -12.54
CA GLY A 211 -7.68 19.77 -11.87
C GLY A 211 -7.97 19.06 -10.56
N GLY A 212 -6.98 18.38 -9.93
CA GLY A 212 -7.13 17.70 -8.66
C GLY A 212 -5.83 17.49 -7.90
N TRP A 213 -5.94 17.13 -6.61
CA TRP A 213 -4.81 16.74 -5.77
C TRP A 213 -4.39 15.30 -6.07
N ARG A 214 -3.10 15.10 -6.30
CA ARG A 214 -2.46 13.80 -6.54
C ARG A 214 -1.30 13.58 -5.59
N PRO A 215 -0.96 12.33 -5.21
CA PRO A 215 0.23 12.07 -4.42
C PRO A 215 1.48 12.49 -5.20
N ALA A 216 2.30 13.37 -4.60
CA ALA A 216 3.58 13.76 -5.15
C ALA A 216 4.60 12.62 -5.00
N GLY A 217 5.53 12.50 -5.96
CA GLY A 217 6.54 11.43 -5.96
C GLY A 217 6.06 10.10 -6.57
N LEU A 218 4.76 9.94 -6.88
CA LEU A 218 4.28 8.94 -7.83
C LEU A 218 4.35 9.59 -9.23
N ALA A 219 5.57 9.90 -9.71
CA ALA A 219 5.74 10.54 -11.03
C ALA A 219 5.02 9.73 -12.11
N ASN A 220 4.29 10.46 -12.99
CA ASN A 220 3.59 9.92 -14.16
C ASN A 220 4.52 9.19 -15.09
#